data_12bceac34c3cae180dc84730459636fb
#
_entry.id   12bceac34c3cae180dc84730459636fb
#
_cell.length_a   1.000
_cell.length_b   1.000
_cell.length_c   1.000
_cell.angle_alpha   90.00
_cell.angle_beta   90.00
_cell.angle_gamma   90.00
#
_symmetry.space_group_name_H-M   'P 1'
#
loop_
_entity.id
_entity.type
_entity.pdbx_description
1 polymer ?
#
loop_
_entity_poly.entity_id
_entity_poly.type
_entity_poly.pdbx_seq_one_letter_code
_entity_poly.pdbx_strand_id
1 'polypeptide(L)'
;MSVVVEKKAYSASPNYITLTPVGETLSEKMFEMGIDATEFAKRCELPEETIQKLLKAEIPLSQEIAKKIETVTWMSADLLLRLDERYYRNLAFHKDHPDYPVL
;
A
#
# COMPACT_ATOMS: atom_id res chain seq x y z
N MET A 1 26.53 -8.44 19.15
CA MET A 1 25.89 -8.49 19.00
C MET A 1 25.16 -8.30 19.22
N SER A 2 25.23 -7.85 18.85
CA SER A 2 24.40 -7.75 18.80
C SER A 2 23.81 -7.49 18.73
N VAL A 3 24.34 -7.37 18.61
CA VAL A 3 23.63 -7.37 18.33
C VAL A 3 23.12 -7.43 18.03
N VAL A 4 23.58 -7.33 17.84
CA VAL A 4 22.92 -7.57 17.42
C VAL A 4 22.42 -7.84 17.14
N VAL A 5 22.79 -7.74 16.93
CA VAL A 5 22.12 -8.15 16.56
C VAL A 5 21.70 -8.60 16.34
N GLU A 6 22.01 -8.65 16.15
CA GLU A 6 21.45 -9.14 15.79
C GLU A 6 20.83 -9.11 15.36
N LYS A 7 21.11 -9.08 15.06
CA LYS A 7 20.52 -9.23 14.51
C LYS A 7 20.00 -9.47 13.91
N LYS A 8 20.27 -9.74 13.58
CA LYS A 8 19.72 -10.12 12.94
C LYS A 8 19.18 -10.17 12.27
N ALA A 9 19.43 -10.26 12.00
CA ALA A 9 18.79 -10.30 11.39
C ALA A 9 18.34 -10.21 10.94
N TYR A 10 18.37 -9.96 10.66
CA TYR A 10 17.64 -9.85 10.24
C TYR A 10 17.25 -9.94 9.57
N SER A 11 17.83 -10.22 9.04
CA SER A 11 17.20 -10.30 8.54
C SER A 11 16.54 -10.40 8.65
N ALA A 12 17.20 -10.47 8.53
CA ALA A 12 16.22 -10.65 8.90
C ALA A 12 14.95 -10.24 9.36
N SER A 13 14.26 -10.70 10.27
CA SER A 13 12.92 -10.25 10.42
C SER A 13 12.86 -8.98 11.25
N PRO A 14 12.08 -8.01 10.84
CA PRO A 14 11.98 -6.79 11.62
C PRO A 14 11.24 -7.04 12.93
N ASN A 15 11.50 -6.18 13.92
CA ASN A 15 10.83 -6.27 15.20
C ASN A 15 9.41 -5.68 15.18
N TYR A 16 8.95 -5.29 14.03
CA TYR A 16 7.64 -4.67 13.87
C TYR A 16 7.13 -4.94 12.46
N ILE A 17 5.84 -4.71 12.25
CA ILE A 17 5.23 -4.75 10.92
C ILE A 17 4.63 -3.39 10.61
N THR A 18 4.38 -3.14 9.34
CA THR A 18 3.70 -1.93 8.90
C THR A 18 2.30 -2.30 8.42
N LEU A 19 1.35 -1.41 8.68
CA LEU A 19 -0.02 -1.57 8.21
C LEU A 19 -0.37 -0.36 7.34
N THR A 20 0.39 -0.18 6.26
CA THR A 20 0.23 0.95 5.36
C THR A 20 -0.47 0.46 4.10
N PRO A 21 -1.75 0.79 3.92
CA PRO A 21 -2.47 0.38 2.72
C PRO A 21 -2.00 1.18 1.51
N VAL A 22 -2.21 0.61 0.32
CA VAL A 22 -1.80 1.28 -0.92
C VAL A 22 -2.49 2.63 -1.08
N GLY A 23 -3.67 2.81 -0.44
CA GLY A 23 -4.38 4.07 -0.48
C GLY A 23 -3.59 5.25 0.06
N GLU A 24 -2.73 5.01 1.05
CA GLU A 24 -1.88 6.08 1.56
C GLU A 24 -0.87 6.53 0.52
N THR A 25 -0.28 5.57 -0.18
CA THR A 25 0.65 5.89 -1.26
C THR A 25 -0.05 6.69 -2.35
N LEU A 26 -1.28 6.30 -2.69
CA LEU A 26 -2.05 7.02 -3.70
C LEU A 26 -2.41 8.42 -3.23
N SER A 27 -2.78 8.57 -1.95
CA SER A 27 -3.09 9.89 -1.39
C SER A 27 -1.89 10.83 -1.48
N GLU A 28 -0.69 10.32 -1.15
CA GLU A 28 0.51 11.11 -1.24
C GLU A 28 0.78 11.53 -2.69
N LYS A 29 0.56 10.61 -3.63
CA LYS A 29 0.79 10.90 -5.03
C LYS A 29 -0.19 11.95 -5.54
N MET A 30 -1.46 11.83 -5.15
CA MET A 30 -2.46 12.82 -5.51
C MET A 30 -2.09 14.21 -4.96
N PHE A 31 -1.58 14.24 -3.73
CA PHE A 31 -1.14 15.49 -3.13
C PHE A 31 0.01 16.11 -3.92
N GLU A 32 0.99 15.29 -4.32
CA GLU A 32 2.10 15.74 -5.14
C GLU A 32 1.63 16.32 -6.47
N MET A 33 0.62 15.68 -7.05
CA MET A 33 0.09 16.12 -8.34
C MET A 33 -0.88 17.29 -8.21
N GLY A 34 -1.30 17.62 -7.00
CA GLY A 34 -2.22 18.71 -6.77
C GLY A 34 -3.62 18.44 -7.25
N ILE A 35 -4.08 17.18 -7.19
CA ILE A 35 -5.40 16.79 -7.67
C ILE A 35 -6.14 16.06 -6.57
N ASP A 36 -7.49 16.09 -6.68
CA ASP A 36 -8.34 15.36 -5.74
C ASP A 36 -8.73 13.99 -6.31
N ALA A 37 -9.52 13.24 -5.55
CA ALA A 37 -9.91 11.89 -5.95
C ALA A 37 -10.75 11.87 -7.22
N THR A 38 -11.57 12.91 -7.41
CA THR A 38 -12.42 13.00 -8.60
C THR A 38 -11.57 13.12 -9.85
N GLU A 39 -10.58 14.03 -9.81
CA GLU A 39 -9.69 14.23 -10.95
C GLU A 39 -8.81 13.00 -11.17
N PHE A 40 -8.32 12.40 -10.08
CA PHE A 40 -7.48 11.21 -10.18
C PHE A 40 -8.24 10.07 -10.85
N ALA A 41 -9.49 9.84 -10.43
CA ALA A 41 -10.32 8.79 -11.02
C ALA A 41 -10.52 9.03 -12.52
N LYS A 42 -10.75 10.31 -12.89
CA LYS A 42 -10.95 10.66 -14.27
C LYS A 42 -9.70 10.34 -15.10
N ARG A 43 -8.52 10.70 -14.59
CA ARG A 43 -7.27 10.45 -15.31
C ARG A 43 -6.96 8.98 -15.42
N CYS A 44 -7.31 8.19 -14.41
CA CYS A 44 -7.11 6.74 -14.44
C CYS A 44 -8.18 6.02 -15.22
N GLU A 45 -9.24 6.73 -15.64
CA GLU A 45 -10.38 6.11 -16.33
C GLU A 45 -11.03 5.04 -15.46
N LEU A 46 -11.19 5.38 -14.18
CA LEU A 46 -11.83 4.52 -13.19
C LEU A 46 -12.98 5.26 -12.55
N PRO A 47 -14.01 4.52 -12.07
CA PRO A 47 -15.07 5.18 -11.30
C PRO A 47 -14.51 5.82 -10.04
N GLU A 48 -15.04 6.98 -9.68
CA GLU A 48 -14.59 7.65 -8.46
C GLU A 48 -14.81 6.76 -7.24
N GLU A 49 -15.89 5.99 -7.23
CA GLU A 49 -16.17 5.08 -6.13
C GLU A 49 -15.04 4.07 -5.94
N THR A 50 -14.47 3.57 -7.04
CA THR A 50 -13.34 2.65 -6.96
C THR A 50 -12.15 3.31 -6.29
N ILE A 51 -11.83 4.55 -6.67
CA ILE A 51 -10.73 5.28 -6.07
C ILE A 51 -10.99 5.51 -4.58
N GLN A 52 -12.23 5.91 -4.22
CA GLN A 52 -12.55 6.13 -2.82
C GLN A 52 -12.38 4.86 -1.99
N LYS A 53 -12.79 3.71 -2.53
CA LYS A 53 -12.64 2.45 -1.82
C LYS A 53 -11.18 2.04 -1.67
N LEU A 54 -10.36 2.31 -2.68
CA LEU A 54 -8.92 2.05 -2.59
C LEU A 54 -8.28 2.93 -1.52
N LEU A 55 -8.68 4.20 -1.48
CA LEU A 55 -8.12 5.13 -0.49
C LEU A 55 -8.47 4.72 0.93
N LYS A 56 -9.63 4.08 1.12
CA LYS A 56 -10.08 3.63 2.43
C LYS A 56 -9.68 2.19 2.74
N ALA A 57 -8.93 1.54 1.84
CA ALA A 57 -8.51 0.16 1.98
C ALA A 57 -9.69 -0.80 2.10
N GLU A 58 -10.78 -0.50 1.36
CA GLU A 58 -11.99 -1.32 1.40
C GLU A 58 -12.01 -2.40 0.33
N ILE A 59 -11.16 -2.27 -0.71
CA ILE A 59 -11.07 -3.29 -1.75
C ILE A 59 -9.58 -3.54 -2.05
N PRO A 60 -9.26 -4.75 -2.49
CA PRO A 60 -7.90 -5.03 -2.91
C PRO A 60 -7.62 -4.43 -4.29
N LEU A 61 -6.35 -4.26 -4.59
CA LEU A 61 -5.91 -3.73 -5.88
C LEU A 61 -5.83 -4.88 -6.88
N SER A 62 -6.52 -4.74 -8.01
CA SER A 62 -6.41 -5.72 -9.08
C SER A 62 -5.31 -5.30 -10.06
N GLN A 63 -4.88 -6.25 -10.89
CA GLN A 63 -3.85 -5.96 -11.89
C GLN A 63 -4.35 -4.92 -12.88
N GLU A 64 -5.60 -5.00 -13.28
CA GLU A 64 -6.18 -4.04 -14.22
C GLU A 64 -6.18 -2.63 -13.64
N ILE A 65 -6.61 -2.50 -12.38
CA ILE A 65 -6.64 -1.20 -11.73
C ILE A 65 -5.21 -0.67 -11.56
N ALA A 66 -4.28 -1.54 -11.15
CA ALA A 66 -2.90 -1.13 -10.97
C ALA A 66 -2.29 -0.59 -12.26
N LYS A 67 -2.59 -1.21 -13.39
CA LYS A 67 -2.06 -0.74 -14.66
C LYS A 67 -2.62 0.61 -15.06
N LYS A 68 -3.90 0.86 -14.77
CA LYS A 68 -4.50 2.16 -15.05
C LYS A 68 -3.87 3.24 -14.18
N ILE A 69 -3.61 2.93 -12.92
CA ILE A 69 -2.95 3.88 -12.01
C ILE A 69 -1.52 4.15 -12.49
N GLU A 70 -0.84 3.12 -12.97
CA GLU A 70 0.53 3.28 -13.47
C GLU A 70 0.61 4.31 -14.59
N THR A 71 -0.37 4.35 -15.48
CA THR A 71 -0.34 5.29 -16.61
C THR A 71 -0.43 6.74 -16.16
N VAL A 72 -0.95 6.98 -14.96
CA VAL A 72 -1.14 8.34 -14.45
C VAL A 72 -0.01 8.73 -13.49
N THR A 73 0.43 7.79 -12.65
CA THR A 73 1.37 8.11 -11.57
C THR A 73 2.80 7.73 -11.90
N TRP A 74 3.03 6.91 -12.93
CA TRP A 74 4.33 6.35 -13.32
C TRP A 74 4.88 5.36 -12.28
N MET A 75 4.12 5.05 -11.23
CA MET A 75 4.48 3.98 -10.30
C MET A 75 4.12 2.65 -10.96
N SER A 76 5.06 1.70 -10.98
CA SER A 76 4.81 0.47 -11.71
C SER A 76 3.67 -0.33 -11.08
N ALA A 77 2.89 -1.01 -11.92
CA ALA A 77 1.81 -1.85 -11.45
C ALA A 77 2.34 -2.93 -10.52
N ASP A 78 3.52 -3.49 -10.83
CA ASP A 78 4.14 -4.50 -9.96
C ASP A 78 4.42 -3.96 -8.57
N LEU A 79 4.93 -2.73 -8.47
CA LEU A 79 5.19 -2.13 -7.18
C LEU A 79 3.90 -1.94 -6.40
N LEU A 80 2.87 -1.40 -7.08
CA LEU A 80 1.58 -1.15 -6.43
C LEU A 80 0.97 -2.45 -5.92
N LEU A 81 1.03 -3.51 -6.73
CA LEU A 81 0.48 -4.81 -6.34
C LEU A 81 1.23 -5.41 -5.18
N ARG A 82 2.56 -5.25 -5.14
CA ARG A 82 3.35 -5.76 -4.02
C ARG A 82 3.07 -5.00 -2.73
N LEU A 83 2.86 -3.69 -2.81
CA LEU A 83 2.50 -2.91 -1.63
C LEU A 83 1.14 -3.34 -1.09
N ASP A 84 0.19 -3.59 -1.99
CA ASP A 84 -1.14 -4.03 -1.59
C ASP A 84 -1.08 -5.41 -0.95
N GLU A 85 -0.33 -6.33 -1.57
CA GLU A 85 -0.18 -7.68 -1.04
C GLU A 85 0.46 -7.66 0.34
N ARG A 86 1.50 -6.83 0.50
CA ARG A 86 2.18 -6.74 1.80
C ARG A 86 1.24 -6.23 2.88
N TYR A 87 0.41 -5.25 2.53
CA TYR A 87 -0.55 -4.73 3.49
C TYR A 87 -1.49 -5.82 3.99
N TYR A 88 -2.08 -6.60 3.07
CA TYR A 88 -3.03 -7.64 3.46
C TYR A 88 -2.34 -8.78 4.20
N ARG A 89 -1.12 -9.12 3.82
CA ARG A 89 -0.36 -10.14 4.53
C ARG A 89 -0.05 -9.70 5.96
N ASN A 90 0.36 -8.45 6.13
CA ASN A 90 0.66 -7.93 7.46
C ASN A 90 -0.60 -7.76 8.30
N LEU A 91 -1.71 -7.42 7.65
CA LEU A 91 -2.98 -7.31 8.36
C LEU A 91 -3.42 -8.67 8.91
N ALA A 92 -3.28 -9.73 8.11
CA ALA A 92 -3.59 -11.08 8.57
C ALA A 92 -2.67 -11.49 9.71
N PHE A 93 -1.37 -11.19 9.58
CA PHE A 93 -0.41 -11.48 10.64
C PHE A 93 -0.78 -10.75 11.93
N HIS A 94 -1.17 -9.49 11.83
CA HIS A 94 -1.54 -8.71 13.00
C HIS A 94 -2.75 -9.29 13.73
N LYS A 95 -3.71 -9.84 12.98
CA LYS A 95 -4.88 -10.48 13.59
C LYS A 95 -4.47 -11.70 14.42
N ASP A 96 -3.47 -12.45 13.93
CA ASP A 96 -3.00 -13.64 14.63
C ASP A 96 -2.01 -13.31 15.74
N HIS A 97 -1.36 -12.14 15.66
CA HIS A 97 -0.33 -11.74 16.61
C HIS A 97 -0.58 -10.28 17.04
N PRO A 98 -1.67 -10.05 17.80
CA PRO A 98 -2.04 -8.66 18.14
C PRO A 98 -1.02 -7.94 19.01
N ASP A 99 -0.16 -8.69 19.70
CA ASP A 99 0.88 -8.08 20.54
C ASP A 99 2.13 -7.70 19.77
N TYR A 100 2.21 -8.07 18.50
CA TYR A 100 3.38 -7.75 17.69
C TYR A 100 3.37 -6.26 17.34
N PRO A 101 4.49 -5.55 17.50
CA PRO A 101 4.50 -4.10 17.30
C PRO A 101 4.15 -3.71 15.86
N VAL A 102 3.33 -2.66 15.75
CA VAL A 102 2.97 -2.06 14.48
C VAL A 102 3.59 -0.67 14.43
N LEU A 103 4.25 -0.39 13.33
CA LEU A 103 4.88 0.91 13.13
C LEU A 103 3.90 1.90 12.54
#